data_51e7068768f8a8a7d53ceec2ce6a54ed
#
_entry.id   51e7068768f8a8a7d53ceec2ce6a54ed
#
_cell.length_a   1.000
_cell.length_b   1.000
_cell.length_c   1.000
_cell.angle_alpha   90.00
_cell.angle_beta   90.00
_cell.angle_gamma   90.00
#
_symmetry.space_group_name_H-M   'P 1'
#
loop_
_entity.id
_entity.type
_entity.pdbx_description
1 polymer ?
#
loop_
_entity_poly.entity_id
_entity_poly.type
_entity_poly.pdbx_seq_one_letter_code
_entity_poly.pdbx_strand_id
1 'polypeptide(L)'
;MTTEEIASLFKALSEPVRVRIMYLLLEAGELCVCDLVDTLGVSQSVVSRHLAYLRNHGLVATRREGVWIYYRPVEGCCSALFEHIRQSGAECLELKTDVIRLSVTSRLRKCG
;
A
#
# COMPACT_ATOMS: atom_id res chain seq x y z
N MET A 1 19.59 12.15 -2.10
CA MET A 1 18.26 12.79 -1.88
C MET A 1 18.42 14.17 -1.27
N THR A 2 17.60 15.10 -1.71
CA THR A 2 17.53 16.43 -1.10
C THR A 2 16.73 16.37 0.20
N THR A 3 16.87 17.43 1.01
CA THR A 3 16.06 17.59 2.23
C THR A 3 14.57 17.56 1.91
N GLU A 4 14.18 18.21 0.81
CA GLU A 4 12.77 18.24 0.39
C GLU A 4 12.26 16.85 0.00
N GLU A 5 13.08 16.07 -0.70
CA GLU A 5 12.72 14.70 -1.06
C GLU A 5 12.56 13.82 0.16
N ILE A 6 13.46 13.94 1.14
CA ILE A 6 13.36 13.20 2.40
C ILE A 6 12.07 13.58 3.12
N ALA A 7 11.80 14.88 3.24
CA ALA A 7 10.57 15.35 3.88
C ALA A 7 9.32 14.85 3.17
N SER A 8 9.34 14.80 1.84
CA SER A 8 8.21 14.28 1.05
C SER A 8 7.91 12.82 1.35
N LEU A 9 8.95 12.00 1.56
CA LEU A 9 8.75 10.60 1.93
C LEU A 9 8.03 10.46 3.27
N PHE A 10 8.47 11.22 4.27
CA PHE A 10 7.81 11.18 5.58
C PHE A 10 6.37 11.70 5.48
N LYS A 11 6.15 12.74 4.67
CA LYS A 11 4.81 13.26 4.48
C LYS A 11 3.90 12.23 3.81
N ALA A 12 4.42 11.49 2.84
CA ALA A 12 3.66 10.45 2.16
C ALA A 12 3.21 9.36 3.14
N LEU A 13 4.00 9.09 4.17
CA LEU A 13 3.70 8.08 5.17
C LEU A 13 3.09 8.64 6.45
N SER A 14 2.70 9.91 6.46
CA SER A 14 2.09 10.54 7.63
C SER A 14 0.56 10.39 7.70
N GLU A 15 -0.02 9.67 6.74
CA GLU A 15 -1.46 9.46 6.65
C GLU A 15 -1.78 8.00 6.93
N PRO A 16 -2.64 7.67 7.91
CA PRO A 16 -2.90 6.29 8.31
C PRO A 16 -3.32 5.37 7.16
N VAL A 17 -4.19 5.84 6.26
CA VAL A 17 -4.64 5.01 5.14
C VAL A 17 -3.45 4.63 4.25
N ARG A 18 -2.53 5.56 4.03
CA ARG A 18 -1.35 5.28 3.20
C ARG A 18 -0.40 4.28 3.87
N VAL A 19 -0.26 4.35 5.20
CA VAL A 19 0.52 3.35 5.94
C VAL A 19 -0.12 1.97 5.81
N ARG A 20 -1.45 1.90 5.94
CA ARG A 20 -2.18 0.64 5.78
C ARG A 20 -1.99 0.06 4.37
N ILE A 21 -2.09 0.89 3.35
CA ILE A 21 -1.86 0.48 1.97
C ILE A 21 -0.44 -0.08 1.81
N MET A 22 0.56 0.65 2.29
CA MET A 22 1.95 0.21 2.16
C MET A 22 2.18 -1.11 2.88
N TYR A 23 1.63 -1.27 4.08
CA TYR A 23 1.80 -2.53 4.80
C TYR A 23 1.22 -3.71 4.03
N LEU A 24 0.02 -3.55 3.46
CA LEU A 24 -0.60 -4.61 2.67
C LEU A 24 0.22 -4.95 1.42
N LEU A 25 0.75 -3.93 0.74
CA LEU A 25 1.59 -4.16 -0.43
C LEU A 25 2.89 -4.86 -0.06
N LEU A 26 3.50 -4.49 1.06
CA LEU A 26 4.73 -5.11 1.51
C LEU A 26 4.52 -6.58 1.89
N GLU A 27 3.36 -6.91 2.47
CA GLU A 27 3.05 -8.29 2.82
C GLU A 27 2.64 -9.13 1.62
N ALA A 28 1.86 -8.58 0.72
CA ALA A 28 1.34 -9.31 -0.44
C ALA A 28 2.25 -9.26 -1.66
N GLY A 29 3.11 -8.26 -1.75
CA GLY A 29 3.98 -8.04 -2.90
C GLY A 29 3.35 -7.20 -4.00
N GLU A 30 2.11 -7.49 -4.35
CA GLU A 30 1.40 -6.77 -5.42
C GLU A 30 -0.09 -6.94 -5.22
N LEU A 31 -0.86 -5.85 -5.37
CA LEU A 31 -2.32 -5.87 -5.22
C LEU A 31 -2.98 -4.95 -6.24
N CYS A 32 -4.20 -5.28 -6.65
CA CYS A 32 -5.00 -4.38 -7.46
C CYS A 32 -5.80 -3.44 -6.55
N VAL A 33 -6.36 -2.36 -7.12
CA VAL A 33 -7.17 -1.40 -6.38
C VAL A 33 -8.35 -2.08 -5.69
N CYS A 34 -8.99 -3.02 -6.37
CA CYS A 34 -10.15 -3.71 -5.81
C CYS A 34 -9.83 -4.49 -4.53
N ASP A 35 -8.64 -5.07 -4.45
CA ASP A 35 -8.21 -5.75 -3.21
C ASP A 35 -8.10 -4.78 -2.06
N LEU A 36 -7.56 -3.59 -2.32
CA LEU A 36 -7.39 -2.57 -1.29
C LEU A 36 -8.72 -1.97 -0.86
N VAL A 37 -9.62 -1.71 -1.81
CA VAL A 37 -10.95 -1.19 -1.51
C VAL A 37 -11.70 -2.13 -0.57
N ASP A 38 -11.73 -3.41 -0.90
CA ASP A 38 -12.47 -4.39 -0.11
C ASP A 38 -11.83 -4.62 1.26
N THR A 39 -10.50 -4.62 1.30
CA THR A 39 -9.79 -4.86 2.56
C THR A 39 -9.90 -3.68 3.52
N LEU A 40 -9.72 -2.47 3.00
CA LEU A 40 -9.70 -1.27 3.84
C LEU A 40 -11.10 -0.74 4.18
N GLY A 41 -12.11 -1.13 3.40
CA GLY A 41 -13.46 -0.59 3.60
C GLY A 41 -13.57 0.88 3.27
N VAL A 42 -12.72 1.36 2.37
CA VAL A 42 -12.65 2.76 1.95
C VAL A 42 -13.04 2.82 0.48
N SER A 43 -13.70 3.90 0.05
CA SER A 43 -14.18 4.01 -1.33
C SER A 43 -13.04 3.96 -2.34
N GLN A 44 -13.37 3.51 -3.55
CA GLN A 44 -12.38 3.41 -4.62
C GLN A 44 -11.73 4.74 -4.94
N SER A 45 -12.51 5.83 -4.95
CA SER A 45 -11.96 7.16 -5.26
C SER A 45 -10.92 7.59 -4.22
N VAL A 46 -11.16 7.28 -2.95
CA VAL A 46 -10.23 7.60 -1.87
C VAL A 46 -8.96 6.76 -1.97
N VAL A 47 -9.12 5.45 -2.19
CA VAL A 47 -7.96 4.54 -2.35
C VAL A 47 -7.12 4.97 -3.55
N SER A 48 -7.78 5.25 -4.68
CA SER A 48 -7.07 5.67 -5.91
C SER A 48 -6.29 6.96 -5.71
N ARG A 49 -6.86 7.90 -4.95
CA ARG A 49 -6.19 9.17 -4.65
C ARG A 49 -4.93 8.95 -3.81
N HIS A 50 -5.01 8.09 -2.80
CA HIS A 50 -3.85 7.77 -1.97
C HIS A 50 -2.79 7.00 -2.75
N LEU A 51 -3.20 6.07 -3.61
CA LEU A 51 -2.26 5.35 -4.48
C LEU A 51 -1.55 6.29 -5.45
N ALA A 52 -2.28 7.25 -6.01
CA ALA A 52 -1.67 8.25 -6.89
C ALA A 52 -0.63 9.08 -6.13
N TYR A 53 -0.94 9.46 -4.89
CA TYR A 53 0.00 10.20 -4.07
C TYR A 53 1.28 9.39 -3.82
N LEU A 54 1.13 8.12 -3.43
CA LEU A 54 2.27 7.23 -3.21
C LEU A 54 3.09 7.02 -4.48
N ARG A 55 2.41 6.86 -5.61
CA ARG A 55 3.09 6.68 -6.89
C ARG A 55 3.87 7.93 -7.30
N ASN A 56 3.27 9.09 -7.13
CA ASN A 56 3.91 10.36 -7.48
C ASN A 56 5.15 10.63 -6.65
N HIS A 57 5.23 10.05 -5.46
CA HIS A 57 6.39 10.19 -4.58
C HIS A 57 7.35 8.99 -4.65
N GLY A 58 7.14 8.10 -5.61
CA GLY A 58 8.07 7.02 -5.86
C GLY A 58 8.03 5.84 -4.89
N LEU A 59 6.97 5.74 -4.09
CA LEU A 59 6.83 4.67 -3.11
C LEU A 59 6.20 3.41 -3.68
N VAL A 60 5.40 3.54 -4.73
CA VAL A 60 4.78 2.43 -5.42
C VAL A 60 4.94 2.57 -6.93
N ALA A 61 4.91 1.43 -7.61
CA ALA A 61 4.91 1.37 -9.07
C ALA A 61 3.70 0.56 -9.52
N THR A 62 3.33 0.69 -10.79
CA THR A 62 2.17 0.02 -11.34
C THR A 62 2.56 -0.94 -12.44
N ARG A 63 1.72 -1.96 -12.64
CA ARG A 63 1.81 -2.89 -13.74
C ARG A 63 0.39 -3.11 -14.27
N ARG A 64 0.24 -3.07 -15.58
CA ARG A 64 -1.06 -3.32 -16.21
C ARG A 64 -1.10 -4.72 -16.78
N GLU A 65 -2.21 -5.40 -16.56
CA GLU A 65 -2.47 -6.70 -17.17
C GLU A 65 -3.93 -6.70 -17.63
N GLY A 66 -4.14 -6.54 -18.94
CA GLY A 66 -5.48 -6.36 -19.49
C GLY A 66 -6.13 -5.09 -18.95
N VAL A 67 -7.30 -5.24 -18.34
CA VAL A 67 -8.04 -4.13 -17.72
C VAL A 67 -7.63 -3.90 -16.25
N TRP A 68 -6.76 -4.76 -15.72
CA TRP A 68 -6.37 -4.70 -14.32
C TRP A 68 -5.08 -3.92 -14.14
N ILE A 69 -5.02 -3.09 -13.10
CA ILE A 69 -3.82 -2.36 -12.72
C ILE A 69 -3.42 -2.83 -11.34
N TYR A 70 -2.16 -3.29 -11.24
CA TYR A 70 -1.59 -3.77 -9.99
C TYR A 70 -0.57 -2.77 -9.47
N TYR A 71 -0.50 -2.66 -8.16
CA TYR A 71 0.44 -1.78 -7.47
C TYR A 71 1.40 -2.62 -6.65
N ARG A 72 2.66 -2.21 -6.63
CA ARG A 72 3.69 -2.88 -5.83
C ARG A 72 4.60 -1.83 -5.17
N PRO A 73 5.22 -2.16 -4.02
CA PRO A 73 6.14 -1.23 -3.40
C PRO A 73 7.44 -1.11 -4.20
N VAL A 74 8.04 0.07 -4.18
CA VAL A 74 9.36 0.33 -4.75
C VAL A 74 10.29 0.58 -3.58
N GLU A 75 11.15 -0.37 -3.26
CA GLU A 75 11.96 -0.26 -2.06
C GLU A 75 13.12 0.73 -2.18
N GLY A 76 14.05 0.52 -3.09
CA GLY A 76 15.11 1.48 -3.36
C GLY A 76 15.60 2.23 -2.13
N CYS A 77 15.51 3.56 -2.19
CA CYS A 77 15.95 4.43 -1.11
C CYS A 77 15.02 4.41 0.11
N CYS A 78 13.85 3.76 -0.01
CA CYS A 78 12.84 3.72 1.05
C CYS A 78 12.90 2.43 1.88
N SER A 79 13.87 1.55 1.62
CA SER A 79 13.90 0.22 2.25
C SER A 79 13.92 0.28 3.77
N ALA A 80 14.61 1.25 4.36
CA ALA A 80 14.65 1.39 5.83
C ALA A 80 13.28 1.76 6.39
N LEU A 81 12.55 2.65 5.71
CA LEU A 81 11.20 3.03 6.12
C LEU A 81 10.24 1.86 6.00
N PHE A 82 10.34 1.12 4.90
CA PHE A 82 9.49 -0.04 4.67
C PHE A 82 9.75 -1.13 5.70
N GLU A 83 11.02 -1.35 6.06
CA GLU A 83 11.35 -2.31 7.10
C GLU A 83 10.74 -1.91 8.44
N HIS A 84 10.76 -0.61 8.76
CA HIS A 84 10.13 -0.12 9.98
C HIS A 84 8.61 -0.39 9.96
N ILE A 85 7.96 -0.19 8.81
CA ILE A 85 6.52 -0.50 8.66
C ILE A 85 6.27 -1.99 8.85
N ARG A 86 7.10 -2.85 8.26
CA ARG A 86 6.97 -4.31 8.43
C ARG A 86 7.05 -4.72 9.91
N GLN A 87 8.05 -4.20 10.61
CA GLN A 87 8.25 -4.50 12.02
C GLN A 87 7.10 -3.97 12.88
N SER A 88 6.67 -2.75 12.60
CA SER A 88 5.55 -2.13 13.35
C SER A 88 4.26 -2.90 13.15
N GLY A 89 4.05 -3.46 11.96
CA GLY A 89 2.86 -4.26 11.65
C GLY A 89 2.72 -5.49 12.52
N ALA A 90 3.84 -6.06 12.96
CA ALA A 90 3.80 -7.24 13.82
C ALA A 90 3.17 -6.95 15.18
N GLU A 91 3.13 -5.69 15.60
CA GLU A 91 2.61 -5.27 16.90
C GLU A 91 1.36 -4.39 16.78
N CYS A 92 0.94 -4.05 15.58
CA CYS A 92 -0.21 -3.17 15.35
C CYS A 92 -1.45 -4.00 15.02
N LEU A 93 -2.46 -3.94 15.88
CA LEU A 93 -3.68 -4.71 15.70
C LEU A 93 -4.40 -4.36 14.41
N GLU A 94 -4.48 -3.08 14.06
CA GLU A 94 -5.14 -2.65 12.83
C GLU A 94 -4.48 -3.24 11.59
N LEU A 95 -3.15 -3.23 11.53
CA LEU A 95 -2.42 -3.76 10.40
C LEU A 95 -2.54 -5.29 10.30
N LYS A 96 -2.52 -5.97 11.43
CA LYS A 96 -2.76 -7.41 11.47
C LYS A 96 -4.17 -7.76 10.98
N THR A 97 -5.14 -6.99 11.41
CA THR A 97 -6.54 -7.17 11.01
C THR A 97 -6.70 -6.97 9.50
N ASP A 98 -6.01 -5.98 8.94
CA ASP A 98 -6.03 -5.73 7.50
C ASP A 98 -5.51 -6.95 6.73
N VAL A 99 -4.42 -7.55 7.18
CA VAL A 99 -3.84 -8.73 6.51
C VAL A 99 -4.82 -9.91 6.56
N ILE A 100 -5.45 -10.14 7.70
CA ILE A 100 -6.45 -11.20 7.83
C ILE A 100 -7.62 -10.95 6.88
N ARG A 101 -8.10 -9.70 6.84
CA ARG A 101 -9.21 -9.33 5.96
C ARG A 101 -8.85 -9.50 4.49
N LEU A 102 -7.62 -9.14 4.12
CA LEU A 102 -7.13 -9.36 2.77
C LEU A 102 -7.17 -10.84 2.38
N SER A 103 -6.75 -11.72 3.25
CA SER A 103 -6.74 -13.15 2.97
C SER A 103 -8.15 -13.70 2.76
N VAL A 104 -9.15 -13.17 3.47
CA VAL A 104 -10.54 -13.57 3.31
C VAL A 104 -11.11 -13.01 2.01
N THR A 105 -10.94 -11.72 1.74
CA THR A 105 -11.53 -11.09 0.56
C THR A 105 -10.92 -11.61 -0.74
N SER A 106 -9.64 -11.90 -0.76
CA SER A 106 -8.98 -12.41 -1.96
C SER A 106 -9.41 -13.85 -2.28
N ARG A 107 -9.87 -14.62 -1.30
CA ARG A 107 -10.45 -15.94 -1.55
C ARG A 107 -11.83 -15.87 -2.17
N LEU A 108 -12.60 -14.84 -1.81
CA LEU A 108 -13.97 -14.68 -2.27
C LEU A 108 -14.05 -14.01 -3.64
N ARG A 109 -13.01 -13.29 -4.02
CA ARG A 109 -12.97 -12.57 -5.29
C ARG A 109 -11.83 -13.08 -6.16
N LYS A 110 -12.16 -13.34 -7.41
CA LYS A 110 -11.15 -13.68 -8.40
C LYS A 110 -10.82 -12.43 -9.19
N CYS A 111 -9.73 -11.80 -8.82
CA CYS A 111 -9.25 -10.59 -9.46
C CYS A 111 -8.27 -10.98 -10.55
N GLY A 112 -8.66 -10.77 -11.79
CA GLY A 112 -7.81 -11.05 -12.94
C GLY A 112 -7.74 -12.48 -13.39
#